data_4a154dd73fb927f0840a63d7957811c9
#
_entry.id   4a154dd73fb927f0840a63d7957811c9
#
_cell.length_a   1.000
_cell.length_b   1.000
_cell.length_c   1.000
_cell.angle_alpha   90.00
_cell.angle_beta   90.00
_cell.angle_gamma   90.00
#
_symmetry.space_group_name_H-M   'P 1'
#
loop_
_entity.id
_entity.type
_entity.pdbx_description
1 polymer ?
#
loop_
_entity_poly.entity_id
_entity_poly.type
_entity_poly.pdbx_seq_one_letter_code
_entity_poly.pdbx_strand_id
1 'polypeptide(L)'
;CRIADTSWIKPGKVAWDWWNTCNLTGVDFKAGMNTPTYKKYIDFAAENQLEYIIIDEGWSGKESLMEDISPEINLEELVAYGNQKGIGIILWASWRNLTGGGDISPAVEQVISHYAQMGIKGFKIDFFDRDDQIAISSTEQLAACAAKHHMLLDLHGLKPFGIQRAYPNILNFEGVKGLENSKWEPIVNGAPLHDFPRYDVTAPYLRQLVGPMDYTPGAMVNATRSLFRSVNDHPMSQGTRV
;
A
#
# COMPACT_ATOMS: atom_id res chain seq x y z
N CYS A 1 -14.23 12.54 16.21
CA CYS A 1 -14.33 12.24 14.77
C CYS A 1 -14.83 13.49 14.05
N ARG A 2 -14.22 13.82 12.91
CA ARG A 2 -14.66 14.94 12.04
C ARG A 2 -15.56 14.48 10.88
N ILE A 3 -15.70 13.16 10.71
CA ILE A 3 -16.59 12.55 9.72
C ILE A 3 -17.93 12.27 10.40
N ALA A 4 -19.01 12.83 9.87
CA ALA A 4 -20.34 12.68 10.45
C ALA A 4 -20.92 11.27 10.24
N ASP A 5 -20.77 10.72 9.03
CA ASP A 5 -21.17 9.36 8.68
C ASP A 5 -19.92 8.52 8.38
N THR A 6 -19.68 7.51 9.16
CA THR A 6 -18.58 6.57 9.02
C THR A 6 -19.03 5.20 8.48
N SER A 7 -20.29 5.02 8.13
CA SER A 7 -20.86 3.73 7.71
C SER A 7 -20.24 3.19 6.41
N TRP A 8 -19.72 4.07 5.57
CA TRP A 8 -19.03 3.73 4.32
C TRP A 8 -17.60 3.23 4.53
N ILE A 9 -16.99 3.51 5.70
CA ILE A 9 -15.62 3.08 6.02
C ILE A 9 -15.65 1.58 6.31
N LYS A 10 -15.05 0.79 5.44
CA LYS A 10 -14.99 -0.67 5.56
C LYS A 10 -13.54 -1.11 5.65
N PRO A 11 -13.02 -1.37 6.86
CA PRO A 11 -11.73 -2.04 7.02
C PRO A 11 -11.78 -3.44 6.42
N GLY A 12 -10.65 -3.93 5.95
CA GLY A 12 -10.60 -5.26 5.36
C GLY A 12 -9.17 -5.73 5.13
N LYS A 13 -9.05 -6.96 4.68
CA LYS A 13 -7.78 -7.56 4.25
C LYS A 13 -7.53 -7.19 2.81
N VAL A 14 -6.26 -7.09 2.43
CA VAL A 14 -5.86 -6.68 1.09
C VAL A 14 -4.81 -7.63 0.51
N ALA A 15 -4.93 -7.96 -0.79
CA ALA A 15 -3.85 -8.58 -1.54
C ALA A 15 -2.98 -7.47 -2.14
N TRP A 16 -1.67 -7.66 -2.03
CA TRP A 16 -0.66 -6.67 -2.45
C TRP A 16 0.39 -7.34 -3.34
N ASP A 17 0.71 -6.69 -4.44
CA ASP A 17 1.48 -7.22 -5.57
C ASP A 17 2.97 -6.86 -5.55
N TRP A 18 3.31 -5.73 -4.94
CA TRP A 18 4.61 -5.07 -5.13
C TRP A 18 5.79 -5.90 -4.60
N TRP A 19 5.66 -6.53 -3.43
CA TRP A 19 6.78 -7.25 -2.82
C TRP A 19 7.29 -8.44 -3.65
N ASN A 20 6.46 -9.02 -4.51
CA ASN A 20 6.81 -10.13 -5.42
C ASN A 20 6.98 -9.69 -6.87
N THR A 21 7.08 -8.37 -7.12
CA THR A 21 7.29 -7.78 -8.44
C THR A 21 6.14 -8.06 -9.42
N CYS A 22 4.88 -8.04 -8.94
CA CYS A 22 3.67 -8.37 -9.70
C CYS A 22 3.76 -9.73 -10.41
N ASN A 23 4.53 -10.68 -9.87
CA ASN A 23 4.79 -11.94 -10.52
C ASN A 23 3.70 -12.98 -10.22
N LEU A 24 3.35 -13.77 -11.23
CA LEU A 24 2.43 -14.89 -11.11
C LEU A 24 3.02 -16.11 -11.80
N THR A 25 2.68 -17.30 -11.29
CA THR A 25 2.99 -18.59 -11.91
C THR A 25 1.71 -19.31 -12.31
N GLY A 26 1.80 -20.21 -13.29
CA GLY A 26 0.66 -21.00 -13.74
C GLY A 26 -0.38 -20.21 -14.54
N VAL A 27 0.03 -19.12 -15.20
CA VAL A 27 -0.79 -18.32 -16.12
C VAL A 27 -0.27 -18.45 -17.54
N ASP A 28 -1.13 -18.22 -18.53
CA ASP A 28 -0.85 -18.30 -19.96
C ASP A 28 -0.49 -16.95 -20.60
N PHE A 29 -0.24 -15.95 -19.79
CA PHE A 29 0.16 -14.60 -20.19
C PHE A 29 1.40 -14.15 -19.40
N LYS A 30 2.07 -13.11 -19.87
CA LYS A 30 3.18 -12.50 -19.14
C LYS A 30 2.65 -11.70 -17.94
N ALA A 31 2.94 -12.17 -16.73
CA ALA A 31 2.60 -11.44 -15.51
C ALA A 31 3.39 -10.12 -15.41
N GLY A 32 2.81 -9.12 -14.77
CA GLY A 32 3.39 -7.80 -14.58
C GLY A 32 2.31 -6.74 -14.30
N MET A 33 2.66 -5.48 -14.51
CA MET A 33 1.73 -4.35 -14.34
C MET A 33 0.77 -4.29 -15.54
N ASN A 34 -0.21 -5.21 -15.59
CA ASN A 34 -1.20 -5.31 -16.66
C ASN A 34 -2.54 -5.83 -16.17
N THR A 35 -3.58 -5.54 -16.92
CA THR A 35 -4.98 -5.91 -16.59
C THR A 35 -5.18 -7.43 -16.33
N PRO A 36 -4.63 -8.36 -17.13
CA PRO A 36 -4.77 -9.80 -16.84
C PRO A 36 -4.20 -10.22 -15.49
N THR A 37 -3.05 -9.65 -15.10
CA THR A 37 -2.43 -9.92 -13.79
C THR A 37 -3.37 -9.49 -12.66
N TYR A 38 -3.90 -8.28 -12.71
CA TYR A 38 -4.78 -7.81 -11.64
C TYR A 38 -6.14 -8.49 -11.59
N LYS A 39 -6.65 -9.00 -12.71
CA LYS A 39 -7.81 -9.91 -12.66
C LYS A 39 -7.52 -11.17 -11.85
N LYS A 40 -6.31 -11.73 -11.94
CA LYS A 40 -5.90 -12.87 -11.11
C LYS A 40 -5.78 -12.50 -9.64
N TYR A 41 -5.28 -11.31 -9.30
CA TYR A 41 -5.30 -10.82 -7.92
C TYR A 41 -6.72 -10.64 -7.39
N ILE A 42 -7.65 -10.14 -8.21
CA ILE A 42 -9.07 -10.03 -7.86
C ILE A 42 -9.68 -11.43 -7.63
N ASP A 43 -9.41 -12.40 -8.51
CA ASP A 43 -9.88 -13.78 -8.34
C ASP A 43 -9.35 -14.37 -7.03
N PHE A 44 -8.05 -14.25 -6.79
CA PHE A 44 -7.43 -14.70 -5.54
C PHE A 44 -8.04 -14.04 -4.31
N ALA A 45 -8.28 -12.74 -4.36
CA ALA A 45 -8.90 -12.00 -3.27
C ALA A 45 -10.32 -12.54 -2.98
N ALA A 46 -11.13 -12.75 -4.02
CA ALA A 46 -12.47 -13.29 -3.89
C ALA A 46 -12.47 -14.73 -3.32
N GLU A 47 -11.61 -15.61 -3.82
CA GLU A 47 -11.48 -16.99 -3.37
C GLU A 47 -11.01 -17.10 -1.91
N ASN A 48 -10.21 -16.12 -1.44
CA ASN A 48 -9.63 -16.12 -0.10
C ASN A 48 -10.34 -15.15 0.87
N GLN A 49 -11.52 -14.62 0.50
CA GLN A 49 -12.30 -13.72 1.35
C GLN A 49 -11.50 -12.50 1.81
N LEU A 50 -10.77 -11.89 0.87
CA LEU A 50 -10.18 -10.59 1.03
C LEU A 50 -11.14 -9.53 0.50
N GLU A 51 -11.11 -8.34 1.06
CA GLU A 51 -12.02 -7.26 0.65
C GLU A 51 -11.45 -6.39 -0.46
N TYR A 52 -10.10 -6.33 -0.57
CA TYR A 52 -9.42 -5.40 -1.46
C TYR A 52 -8.22 -6.01 -2.15
N ILE A 53 -7.83 -5.36 -3.25
CA ILE A 53 -6.47 -5.43 -3.81
C ILE A 53 -5.86 -4.03 -3.84
N ILE A 54 -4.53 -3.95 -3.75
CA ILE A 54 -3.76 -2.74 -4.09
C ILE A 54 -3.14 -2.95 -5.46
N ILE A 55 -3.29 -1.96 -6.35
CA ILE A 55 -2.47 -1.80 -7.55
C ILE A 55 -1.37 -0.82 -7.19
N ASP A 56 -0.16 -1.33 -6.98
CA ASP A 56 0.98 -0.57 -6.46
C ASP A 56 1.69 0.26 -7.54
N GLU A 57 2.87 0.80 -7.26
CA GLU A 57 3.63 1.67 -8.16
C GLU A 57 3.76 1.07 -9.57
N GLY A 58 3.52 1.89 -10.60
CA GLY A 58 3.70 1.52 -12.01
C GLY A 58 2.42 1.50 -12.86
N TRP A 59 1.24 1.62 -12.26
CA TRP A 59 -0.01 1.74 -13.01
C TRP A 59 -0.16 3.11 -13.68
N SER A 60 0.49 4.14 -13.14
CA SER A 60 0.60 5.49 -13.71
C SER A 60 2.06 5.92 -13.75
N GLY A 61 2.38 6.86 -14.65
CA GLY A 61 3.68 7.51 -14.67
C GLY A 61 3.84 8.55 -13.56
N LYS A 62 5.00 9.21 -13.58
CA LYS A 62 5.37 10.18 -12.53
C LYS A 62 4.83 11.59 -12.77
N GLU A 63 4.45 11.89 -14.02
CA GLU A 63 4.04 13.25 -14.43
C GLU A 63 2.58 13.53 -14.05
N SER A 64 1.69 12.56 -14.23
CA SER A 64 0.26 12.74 -13.95
C SER A 64 -0.40 11.43 -13.56
N LEU A 65 -1.16 11.47 -12.48
CA LEU A 65 -2.01 10.35 -12.06
C LEU A 65 -3.29 10.20 -12.90
N MET A 66 -3.56 11.12 -13.82
CA MET A 66 -4.77 11.10 -14.65
C MET A 66 -4.51 10.94 -16.13
N GLU A 67 -3.37 11.43 -16.61
CA GLU A 67 -3.06 11.49 -18.05
C GLU A 67 -1.98 10.49 -18.46
N ASP A 68 -1.17 10.04 -17.51
CA ASP A 68 -0.03 9.14 -17.75
C ASP A 68 -0.32 7.75 -17.19
N ILE A 69 -1.42 7.14 -17.64
CA ILE A 69 -1.81 5.78 -17.23
C ILE A 69 -1.09 4.77 -18.12
N SER A 70 -0.56 3.70 -17.51
CA SER A 70 0.06 2.60 -18.24
C SER A 70 -0.91 2.02 -19.28
N PRO A 71 -0.51 1.91 -20.55
CA PRO A 71 -1.38 1.41 -21.62
C PRO A 71 -1.77 -0.07 -21.43
N GLU A 72 -1.06 -0.81 -20.58
CA GLU A 72 -1.37 -2.20 -20.26
C GLU A 72 -2.42 -2.33 -19.13
N ILE A 73 -2.78 -1.22 -18.45
CA ILE A 73 -3.75 -1.17 -17.37
C ILE A 73 -5.05 -0.52 -17.83
N ASN A 74 -6.15 -1.26 -17.68
CA ASN A 74 -7.50 -0.75 -17.87
C ASN A 74 -8.22 -0.70 -16.51
N LEU A 75 -8.16 0.45 -15.85
CA LEU A 75 -8.74 0.62 -14.51
C LEU A 75 -10.27 0.46 -14.49
N GLU A 76 -10.97 0.95 -15.51
CA GLU A 76 -12.43 0.82 -15.59
C GLU A 76 -12.86 -0.65 -15.69
N GLU A 77 -12.14 -1.43 -16.51
CA GLU A 77 -12.36 -2.87 -16.64
C GLU A 77 -12.07 -3.60 -15.33
N LEU A 78 -11.00 -3.22 -14.63
CA LEU A 78 -10.63 -3.82 -13.34
C LEU A 78 -11.66 -3.47 -12.26
N VAL A 79 -12.14 -2.23 -12.21
CA VAL A 79 -13.19 -1.82 -11.27
C VAL A 79 -14.50 -2.59 -11.55
N ALA A 80 -14.90 -2.70 -12.81
CA ALA A 80 -16.09 -3.47 -13.18
C ALA A 80 -15.95 -4.95 -12.78
N TYR A 81 -14.79 -5.55 -13.04
CA TYR A 81 -14.49 -6.93 -12.67
C TYR A 81 -14.46 -7.13 -11.14
N GLY A 82 -13.80 -6.22 -10.41
CA GLY A 82 -13.77 -6.22 -8.95
C GLY A 82 -15.16 -6.13 -8.34
N ASN A 83 -16.01 -5.23 -8.85
CA ASN A 83 -17.38 -5.08 -8.40
C ASN A 83 -18.22 -6.37 -8.59
N GLN A 84 -18.02 -7.11 -9.71
CA GLN A 84 -18.68 -8.41 -9.94
C GLN A 84 -18.26 -9.46 -8.91
N LYS A 85 -17.05 -9.37 -8.40
CA LYS A 85 -16.47 -10.30 -7.43
C LYS A 85 -16.61 -9.82 -5.97
N GLY A 86 -17.10 -8.60 -5.76
CA GLY A 86 -17.18 -7.98 -4.44
C GLY A 86 -15.85 -7.50 -3.89
N ILE A 87 -14.85 -7.25 -4.76
CA ILE A 87 -13.49 -6.83 -4.39
C ILE A 87 -13.30 -5.36 -4.72
N GLY A 88 -12.87 -4.57 -3.73
CA GLY A 88 -12.49 -3.17 -3.91
C GLY A 88 -11.06 -3.01 -4.43
N ILE A 89 -10.81 -1.91 -5.15
CA ILE A 89 -9.48 -1.58 -5.66
C ILE A 89 -8.98 -0.33 -4.96
N ILE A 90 -7.73 -0.41 -4.49
CA ILE A 90 -6.98 0.70 -3.92
C ILE A 90 -5.81 0.96 -4.87
N LEU A 91 -5.55 2.24 -5.18
CA LEU A 91 -4.45 2.64 -6.05
C LEU A 91 -3.28 3.19 -5.23
N TRP A 92 -2.08 2.97 -5.71
CA TRP A 92 -0.89 3.60 -5.16
C TRP A 92 -0.68 5.02 -5.72
N ALA A 93 -0.17 5.92 -4.91
CA ALA A 93 0.33 7.21 -5.35
C ALA A 93 1.50 7.65 -4.46
N SER A 94 2.53 8.28 -5.01
CA SER A 94 3.50 8.95 -4.15
C SER A 94 2.91 10.26 -3.62
N TRP A 95 3.17 10.56 -2.36
CA TRP A 95 2.73 11.81 -1.76
C TRP A 95 3.19 13.03 -2.56
N ARG A 96 4.44 13.01 -3.02
CA ARG A 96 5.01 14.11 -3.81
C ARG A 96 4.32 14.28 -5.16
N ASN A 97 4.02 13.19 -5.87
CA ASN A 97 3.33 13.27 -7.16
C ASN A 97 1.88 13.73 -6.99
N LEU A 98 1.23 13.32 -5.90
CA LEU A 98 -0.15 13.70 -5.63
C LEU A 98 -0.26 15.15 -5.15
N THR A 99 0.64 15.61 -4.28
CA THR A 99 0.48 16.91 -3.59
C THR A 99 1.49 17.98 -4.03
N GLY A 100 2.52 17.63 -4.80
CA GLY A 100 3.64 18.53 -5.07
C GLY A 100 4.61 18.68 -3.89
N GLY A 101 4.44 17.88 -2.82
CA GLY A 101 5.28 17.92 -1.62
C GLY A 101 4.87 18.96 -0.57
N GLY A 102 3.62 19.40 -0.60
CA GLY A 102 3.09 20.41 0.32
C GLY A 102 1.61 20.21 0.66
N ASP A 103 0.92 21.30 0.98
CA ASP A 103 -0.50 21.32 1.19
C ASP A 103 -1.26 20.93 -0.08
N ILE A 104 -2.47 20.38 0.07
CA ILE A 104 -3.24 19.94 -1.09
C ILE A 104 -3.78 21.13 -1.88
N SER A 105 -3.76 21.00 -3.20
CA SER A 105 -4.33 21.94 -4.16
C SER A 105 -5.69 21.44 -4.67
N PRO A 106 -6.48 22.29 -5.36
CA PRO A 106 -7.69 21.84 -6.05
C PRO A 106 -7.46 20.69 -7.05
N ALA A 107 -6.25 20.58 -7.62
CA ALA A 107 -5.89 19.46 -8.50
C ALA A 107 -5.87 18.13 -7.76
N VAL A 108 -5.44 18.10 -6.50
CA VAL A 108 -5.50 16.89 -5.66
C VAL A 108 -6.95 16.41 -5.48
N GLU A 109 -7.86 17.35 -5.20
CA GLU A 109 -9.28 17.01 -5.07
C GLU A 109 -9.86 16.49 -6.39
N GLN A 110 -9.44 17.03 -7.53
CA GLN A 110 -9.86 16.53 -8.84
C GLN A 110 -9.42 15.07 -9.06
N VAL A 111 -8.17 14.73 -8.72
CA VAL A 111 -7.67 13.35 -8.79
C VAL A 111 -8.49 12.42 -7.89
N ILE A 112 -8.67 12.78 -6.62
CA ILE A 112 -9.42 11.96 -5.66
C ILE A 112 -10.88 11.79 -6.11
N SER A 113 -11.53 12.87 -6.54
CA SER A 113 -12.90 12.83 -7.05
C SER A 113 -13.06 11.96 -8.29
N HIS A 114 -12.13 12.07 -9.24
CA HIS A 114 -12.13 11.30 -10.47
C HIS A 114 -12.11 9.78 -10.18
N TYR A 115 -11.16 9.33 -9.36
CA TYR A 115 -11.05 7.91 -9.03
C TYR A 115 -12.18 7.41 -8.11
N ALA A 116 -12.70 8.25 -7.23
CA ALA A 116 -13.89 7.92 -6.46
C ALA A 116 -15.11 7.67 -7.36
N GLN A 117 -15.33 8.54 -8.37
CA GLN A 117 -16.41 8.40 -9.36
C GLN A 117 -16.23 7.16 -10.24
N MET A 118 -14.98 6.79 -10.59
CA MET A 118 -14.68 5.55 -11.30
C MET A 118 -15.03 4.30 -10.46
N GLY A 119 -15.04 4.42 -9.11
CA GLY A 119 -15.36 3.31 -8.20
C GLY A 119 -14.17 2.76 -7.42
N ILE A 120 -13.00 3.42 -7.53
CA ILE A 120 -11.82 3.13 -6.69
C ILE A 120 -12.19 3.39 -5.22
N LYS A 121 -11.66 2.58 -4.30
CA LYS A 121 -12.02 2.61 -2.88
C LYS A 121 -11.07 3.40 -2.01
N GLY A 122 -9.87 3.70 -2.49
CA GLY A 122 -8.89 4.43 -1.72
C GLY A 122 -7.55 4.56 -2.39
N PHE A 123 -6.63 5.18 -1.66
CA PHE A 123 -5.23 5.31 -2.06
C PHE A 123 -4.29 4.79 -0.97
N LYS A 124 -3.29 4.02 -1.39
CA LYS A 124 -2.04 3.84 -0.68
C LYS A 124 -1.15 5.02 -1.08
N ILE A 125 -0.90 5.94 -0.15
CA ILE A 125 -0.06 7.12 -0.41
C ILE A 125 1.29 6.91 0.26
N ASP A 126 2.34 6.93 -0.55
CA ASP A 126 3.68 6.52 -0.18
C ASP A 126 4.70 7.66 -0.29
N PHE A 127 5.91 7.43 0.24
CA PHE A 127 7.04 8.34 0.18
C PHE A 127 6.78 9.71 0.81
N PHE A 128 6.27 9.71 2.05
CA PHE A 128 6.32 10.89 2.92
C PHE A 128 7.77 11.09 3.39
N ASP A 129 8.58 11.71 2.56
CA ASP A 129 10.02 11.87 2.78
C ASP A 129 10.36 12.96 3.81
N ARG A 130 9.42 13.26 4.70
CA ARG A 130 9.58 14.30 5.73
C ARG A 130 8.77 13.98 6.97
N ASP A 131 9.23 14.51 8.10
CA ASP A 131 8.62 14.33 9.43
C ASP A 131 8.53 15.72 10.11
N ASP A 132 7.72 16.61 9.53
CA ASP A 132 7.56 17.99 9.97
C ASP A 132 6.11 18.46 9.87
N GLN A 133 5.89 19.74 10.18
CA GLN A 133 4.56 20.36 10.18
C GLN A 133 3.86 20.30 8.82
N ILE A 134 4.61 20.30 7.72
CA ILE A 134 4.00 20.21 6.38
C ILE A 134 3.43 18.81 6.15
N ALA A 135 4.14 17.75 6.53
CA ALA A 135 3.62 16.38 6.45
C ALA A 135 2.34 16.22 7.28
N ILE A 136 2.30 16.79 8.48
CA ILE A 136 1.13 16.75 9.36
C ILE A 136 -0.06 17.51 8.74
N SER A 137 0.15 18.75 8.29
CA SER A 137 -0.88 19.58 7.65
C SER A 137 -1.43 18.92 6.39
N SER A 138 -0.56 18.48 5.51
CA SER A 138 -0.91 17.78 4.27
C SER A 138 -1.71 16.49 4.53
N THR A 139 -1.32 15.71 5.53
CA THR A 139 -2.04 14.49 5.92
C THR A 139 -3.46 14.80 6.39
N GLU A 140 -3.65 15.84 7.21
CA GLU A 140 -4.99 16.26 7.65
C GLU A 140 -5.87 16.70 6.47
N GLN A 141 -5.32 17.48 5.57
CA GLN A 141 -6.03 17.94 4.37
C GLN A 141 -6.39 16.80 3.42
N LEU A 142 -5.45 15.86 3.20
CA LEU A 142 -5.69 14.66 2.40
C LEU A 142 -6.78 13.78 3.01
N ALA A 143 -6.74 13.57 4.33
CA ALA A 143 -7.74 12.77 5.03
C ALA A 143 -9.15 13.40 4.91
N ALA A 144 -9.25 14.72 5.06
CA ALA A 144 -10.50 15.44 4.91
C ALA A 144 -11.03 15.38 3.48
N CYS A 145 -10.16 15.59 2.48
CA CYS A 145 -10.51 15.52 1.07
C CYS A 145 -10.95 14.09 0.68
N ALA A 146 -10.19 13.07 1.05
CA ALA A 146 -10.54 11.68 0.81
C ALA A 146 -11.88 11.30 1.47
N ALA A 147 -12.11 11.74 2.71
CA ALA A 147 -13.38 11.49 3.41
C ALA A 147 -14.59 12.09 2.69
N LYS A 148 -14.46 13.30 2.13
CA LYS A 148 -15.51 13.96 1.33
C LYS A 148 -15.95 13.12 0.14
N HIS A 149 -15.04 12.32 -0.42
CA HIS A 149 -15.26 11.46 -1.57
C HIS A 149 -15.38 9.97 -1.20
N HIS A 150 -15.54 9.63 0.08
CA HIS A 150 -15.64 8.27 0.60
C HIS A 150 -14.45 7.37 0.22
N MET A 151 -13.24 7.93 0.25
CA MET A 151 -12.01 7.22 -0.08
C MET A 151 -11.23 6.85 1.18
N LEU A 152 -10.74 5.61 1.20
CA LEU A 152 -9.88 5.06 2.24
C LEU A 152 -8.43 5.47 1.99
N LEU A 153 -7.64 5.56 3.05
CA LEU A 153 -6.21 5.87 2.97
C LEU A 153 -5.39 4.84 3.75
N ASP A 154 -4.29 4.42 3.15
CA ASP A 154 -3.17 3.72 3.76
C ASP A 154 -1.92 4.58 3.53
N LEU A 155 -1.22 4.98 4.59
CA LEU A 155 -0.15 5.99 4.51
C LEU A 155 1.21 5.35 4.80
N HIS A 156 2.04 5.28 3.78
CA HIS A 156 3.39 4.72 3.85
C HIS A 156 4.47 5.80 4.06
N GLY A 157 5.54 5.43 4.77
CA GLY A 157 6.59 6.38 5.17
C GLY A 157 6.19 7.31 6.31
N LEU A 158 5.01 7.17 6.88
CA LEU A 158 4.47 8.02 7.93
C LEU A 158 4.02 7.18 9.14
N LYS A 159 4.30 7.69 10.34
CA LYS A 159 3.82 7.10 11.61
C LYS A 159 2.46 7.69 12.00
N PRO A 160 1.58 6.93 12.68
CA PRO A 160 0.38 7.50 13.28
C PRO A 160 0.74 8.57 14.32
N PHE A 161 -0.04 9.66 14.30
CA PHE A 161 0.07 10.75 15.27
C PHE A 161 -1.29 11.15 15.88
N GLY A 162 -2.26 10.23 15.84
CA GLY A 162 -3.59 10.42 16.41
C GLY A 162 -4.64 10.97 15.44
N ILE A 163 -4.27 11.36 14.23
CA ILE A 163 -5.16 11.91 13.20
C ILE A 163 -6.30 10.94 12.81
N GLN A 164 -6.05 9.63 12.87
CA GLN A 164 -7.04 8.60 12.59
C GLN A 164 -8.25 8.63 13.52
N ARG A 165 -8.15 9.27 14.69
CA ARG A 165 -9.30 9.51 15.58
C ARG A 165 -10.23 10.57 15.03
N ALA A 166 -9.69 11.55 14.31
CA ALA A 166 -10.46 12.58 13.63
C ALA A 166 -10.97 12.08 12.27
N TYR A 167 -10.14 11.35 11.55
CA TYR A 167 -10.38 10.86 10.20
C TYR A 167 -10.18 9.34 10.12
N PRO A 168 -11.17 8.52 10.55
CA PRO A 168 -11.07 7.06 10.55
C PRO A 168 -11.03 6.42 9.16
N ASN A 169 -11.15 7.20 8.09
CA ASN A 169 -10.87 6.75 6.73
C ASN A 169 -9.36 6.52 6.46
N ILE A 170 -8.47 7.00 7.35
CA ILE A 170 -7.09 6.54 7.39
C ILE A 170 -7.09 5.20 8.13
N LEU A 171 -7.02 4.10 7.39
CA LEU A 171 -7.09 2.76 7.96
C LEU A 171 -5.76 2.29 8.52
N ASN A 172 -4.67 2.69 7.88
CA ASN A 172 -3.36 2.16 8.22
C ASN A 172 -2.22 3.16 8.00
N PHE A 173 -1.09 2.87 8.64
CA PHE A 173 0.16 3.60 8.49
C PHE A 173 1.31 2.59 8.48
N GLU A 174 2.26 2.75 7.60
CA GLU A 174 3.48 1.95 7.65
C GLU A 174 4.40 2.45 8.78
N GLY A 175 5.20 3.46 8.54
CA GLY A 175 6.16 4.05 9.48
C GLY A 175 6.91 3.03 10.32
N VAL A 176 7.27 1.90 9.73
CA VAL A 176 7.96 0.76 10.32
C VAL A 176 8.76 0.04 9.24
N LYS A 177 9.85 -0.61 9.62
CA LYS A 177 10.61 -1.46 8.69
C LYS A 177 9.95 -2.83 8.60
N GLY A 178 9.08 -3.03 7.59
CA GLY A 178 8.40 -4.30 7.35
C GLY A 178 9.31 -5.39 6.76
N LEU A 179 8.79 -6.62 6.65
CA LEU A 179 9.55 -7.77 6.13
C LEU A 179 9.93 -7.62 4.65
N GLU A 180 9.24 -6.79 3.88
CA GLU A 180 9.63 -6.49 2.50
C GLU A 180 11.08 -5.99 2.40
N ASN A 181 11.56 -5.30 3.44
CA ASN A 181 12.93 -4.80 3.50
C ASN A 181 14.00 -5.90 3.47
N SER A 182 13.61 -7.16 3.67
CA SER A 182 14.51 -8.29 3.44
C SER A 182 15.02 -8.37 1.99
N LYS A 183 14.31 -7.79 1.02
CA LYS A 183 14.76 -7.71 -0.37
C LYS A 183 16.07 -6.94 -0.53
N TRP A 184 16.29 -5.92 0.30
CA TRP A 184 17.42 -5.00 0.20
C TRP A 184 18.36 -5.09 1.41
N GLU A 185 18.20 -6.13 2.22
CA GLU A 185 19.00 -6.27 3.44
C GLU A 185 20.49 -6.37 3.10
N PRO A 186 21.31 -5.43 3.57
CA PRO A 186 22.75 -5.48 3.35
C PRO A 186 23.38 -6.72 4.00
N ILE A 187 24.27 -7.36 3.27
CA ILE A 187 25.08 -8.47 3.79
C ILE A 187 26.44 -7.91 4.19
N VAL A 188 26.75 -7.97 5.49
CA VAL A 188 28.01 -7.50 6.04
C VAL A 188 28.69 -8.68 6.72
N ASN A 189 29.96 -8.94 6.35
CA ASN A 189 30.75 -10.08 6.86
C ASN A 189 30.01 -11.43 6.73
N GLY A 190 29.26 -11.61 5.63
CA GLY A 190 28.54 -12.85 5.33
C GLY A 190 27.23 -13.06 6.10
N ALA A 191 26.74 -12.05 6.82
CA ALA A 191 25.47 -12.08 7.54
C ALA A 191 24.62 -10.83 7.23
N PRO A 192 23.29 -10.92 7.36
CA PRO A 192 22.44 -9.73 7.26
C PRO A 192 22.82 -8.72 8.34
N LEU A 193 22.81 -7.43 7.97
CA LEU A 193 23.16 -6.32 8.87
C LEU A 193 22.19 -6.24 10.05
N HIS A 194 20.90 -6.41 9.79
CA HIS A 194 19.86 -6.34 10.80
C HIS A 194 19.42 -7.73 11.27
N ASP A 195 19.08 -7.84 12.53
CA ASP A 195 18.47 -9.02 13.12
C ASP A 195 16.94 -8.89 13.03
N PHE A 196 16.37 -9.25 11.88
CA PHE A 196 14.93 -9.20 11.65
C PHE A 196 14.13 -10.03 12.65
N PRO A 197 14.50 -11.28 12.99
CA PRO A 197 13.77 -12.04 13.98
C PRO A 197 13.58 -11.31 15.30
N ARG A 198 14.62 -10.67 15.80
CA ARG A 198 14.55 -9.87 17.02
C ARG A 198 13.74 -8.59 16.84
N TYR A 199 13.92 -7.93 15.69
CA TYR A 199 13.17 -6.73 15.35
C TYR A 199 11.67 -7.00 15.26
N ASP A 200 11.28 -8.06 14.54
CA ASP A 200 9.89 -8.42 14.29
C ASP A 200 9.10 -8.72 15.57
N VAL A 201 9.74 -9.37 16.56
CA VAL A 201 9.09 -9.62 17.85
C VAL A 201 9.14 -8.43 18.81
N THR A 202 9.88 -7.37 18.47
CA THR A 202 10.05 -6.17 19.31
C THR A 202 9.24 -4.99 18.79
N ALA A 203 9.25 -4.79 17.46
CA ALA A 203 8.62 -3.64 16.83
C ALA A 203 7.13 -3.46 17.17
N PRO A 204 6.29 -4.50 17.25
CA PRO A 204 4.88 -4.35 17.61
C PRO A 204 4.67 -3.72 18.99
N TYR A 205 5.49 -4.07 19.95
CA TYR A 205 5.38 -3.54 21.33
C TYR A 205 5.73 -2.05 21.45
N LEU A 206 6.44 -1.51 20.45
CA LEU A 206 6.81 -0.09 20.39
C LEU A 206 5.90 0.66 19.43
N ARG A 207 5.82 0.15 18.20
CA ARG A 207 5.19 0.87 17.07
C ARG A 207 3.66 0.88 17.15
N GLN A 208 3.03 -0.22 17.58
CA GLN A 208 1.56 -0.30 17.67
C GLN A 208 0.99 0.50 18.85
N LEU A 209 1.81 0.97 19.80
CA LEU A 209 1.34 1.85 20.87
C LEU A 209 0.78 3.19 20.34
N VAL A 210 1.24 3.64 19.18
CA VAL A 210 0.81 4.91 18.57
C VAL A 210 -0.33 4.76 17.57
N GLY A 211 -0.68 3.53 17.19
CA GLY A 211 -1.79 3.26 16.26
C GLY A 211 -1.55 2.09 15.32
N PRO A 212 -2.39 1.92 14.30
CA PRO A 212 -2.31 0.82 13.35
C PRO A 212 -0.93 0.78 12.67
N MET A 213 -0.52 -0.42 12.28
CA MET A 213 0.79 -0.67 11.70
C MET A 213 0.63 -1.55 10.46
N ASP A 214 0.90 -0.98 9.29
CA ASP A 214 1.05 -1.76 8.08
C ASP A 214 2.45 -2.39 8.07
N TYR A 215 2.50 -3.62 8.57
CA TYR A 215 3.72 -4.40 8.61
C TYR A 215 3.77 -5.25 7.35
N THR A 216 4.46 -4.75 6.33
CA THR A 216 4.51 -5.38 5.00
C THR A 216 5.00 -6.82 5.07
N PRO A 217 4.41 -7.72 4.26
CA PRO A 217 4.75 -9.14 4.27
C PRO A 217 6.16 -9.38 3.72
N GLY A 218 6.78 -10.45 4.20
CA GLY A 218 8.03 -10.97 3.66
C GLY A 218 7.81 -12.19 2.78
N ALA A 219 8.92 -12.78 2.34
CA ALA A 219 8.90 -13.98 1.53
C ALA A 219 8.41 -15.22 2.29
N MET A 220 7.86 -16.18 1.56
CA MET A 220 7.51 -17.49 2.10
C MET A 220 8.75 -18.33 2.44
N VAL A 221 9.86 -18.08 1.76
CA VAL A 221 11.12 -18.77 2.00
C VAL A 221 11.85 -18.12 3.17
N ASN A 222 12.09 -18.90 4.22
CA ASN A 222 12.84 -18.48 5.40
C ASN A 222 14.25 -19.03 5.39
N ALA A 223 15.18 -18.29 5.99
CA ALA A 223 16.53 -18.75 6.21
C ALA A 223 17.03 -18.31 7.60
N THR A 224 17.87 -19.14 8.22
CA THR A 224 18.65 -18.70 9.38
C THR A 224 19.56 -17.54 8.99
N ARG A 225 20.01 -16.74 9.96
CA ARG A 225 20.88 -15.59 9.72
C ARG A 225 22.11 -15.94 8.87
N SER A 226 22.70 -17.11 9.08
CA SER A 226 23.88 -17.56 8.35
C SER A 226 23.61 -18.00 6.91
N LEU A 227 22.38 -18.39 6.60
CA LEU A 227 21.97 -18.85 5.28
C LEU A 227 21.18 -17.82 4.48
N PHE A 228 20.83 -16.71 5.13
CA PHE A 228 20.06 -15.63 4.50
C PHE A 228 20.78 -15.03 3.29
N ARG A 229 20.01 -14.76 2.24
CA ARG A 229 20.45 -14.03 1.06
C ARG A 229 19.38 -13.00 0.71
N SER A 230 19.82 -11.76 0.51
CA SER A 230 18.97 -10.68 0.01
C SER A 230 18.96 -10.75 -1.52
N VAL A 231 17.81 -11.07 -2.10
CA VAL A 231 17.66 -11.23 -3.55
C VAL A 231 16.30 -10.69 -3.99
N ASN A 232 16.29 -9.75 -4.93
CA ASN A 232 15.05 -9.15 -5.43
C ASN A 232 14.10 -10.14 -6.10
N ASP A 233 14.65 -11.07 -6.93
CA ASP A 233 13.85 -12.01 -7.71
C ASP A 233 13.31 -13.17 -6.85
N HIS A 234 14.04 -13.52 -5.80
CA HIS A 234 13.69 -14.60 -4.87
C HIS A 234 13.91 -14.16 -3.43
N PRO A 235 13.09 -13.23 -2.94
CA PRO A 235 13.26 -12.66 -1.61
C PRO A 235 13.13 -13.74 -0.53
N MET A 236 13.93 -13.60 0.51
CA MET A 236 13.93 -14.50 1.67
C MET A 236 13.62 -13.67 2.93
N SER A 237 12.97 -14.28 3.90
CA SER A 237 12.82 -13.75 5.24
C SER A 237 13.82 -14.40 6.20
N GLN A 238 14.28 -13.66 7.21
CA GLN A 238 15.17 -14.17 8.25
C GLN A 238 14.37 -14.91 9.31
N GLY A 239 14.08 -16.19 9.15
CA GLY A 239 13.66 -17.10 10.21
C GLY A 239 12.60 -16.65 11.25
N THR A 240 11.87 -15.59 10.99
CA THR A 240 10.88 -15.04 11.92
C THR A 240 9.51 -15.70 11.82
N ARG A 241 9.33 -16.53 10.82
CA ARG A 241 8.08 -17.27 10.65
C ARG A 241 8.27 -18.65 11.25
N VAL A 242 7.68 -18.84 12.37
CA VAL A 242 7.46 -20.15 12.96
C VAL A 242 6.05 -20.60 12.60
#